data_7e7a47a3b42355ca99883d10bc654168
#
_entry.id   7e7a47a3b42355ca99883d10bc654168
#
_cell.length_a   1.000
_cell.length_b   1.000
_cell.length_c   1.000
_cell.angle_alpha   90.00
_cell.angle_beta   90.00
_cell.angle_gamma   90.00
#
_symmetry.space_group_name_H-M   'P 1'
#
loop_
_entity.id
_entity.type
_entity.pdbx_description
1 polymer ?
#
loop_
_entity_poly.entity_id
_entity_poly.type
_entity_poly.pdbx_seq_one_letter_code
_entity_poly.pdbx_strand_id
1 'polypeptide(L)'
;MKLRNYVTTLFTSLCFLAAGAAFAADTPTEAPKGVVLVDAKKVQELQAGGATIVDTRKASEFGEGSIKGAISVPYDPEKSAKEAGFDPKVDKFDMSKLPNKDAKIVLFCNAGSCWKSYKSAVVLASNGYKHVFWYREGVPDWKARKLPME
;
A
#
# COMPACT_ATOMS: atom_id res chain seq x y z
N MET A 1 72.68 17.50 -26.73
CA MET A 1 71.28 17.92 -26.96
C MET A 1 70.34 16.76 -26.60
N LYS A 2 69.73 16.79 -25.39
CA LYS A 2 68.93 15.70 -24.86
C LYS A 2 67.45 16.06 -24.99
N LEU A 3 66.73 15.35 -25.85
CA LEU A 3 65.26 15.46 -25.94
C LEU A 3 64.64 14.77 -24.70
N ARG A 4 63.88 15.55 -23.94
CA ARG A 4 63.05 15.03 -22.85
C ARG A 4 61.64 14.77 -23.39
N ASN A 5 61.27 13.47 -23.46
CA ASN A 5 59.92 13.04 -23.81
C ASN A 5 59.01 13.27 -22.62
N TYR A 6 58.00 14.14 -22.76
CA TYR A 6 56.89 14.25 -21.82
C TYR A 6 55.79 13.27 -22.23
N VAL A 7 55.61 12.23 -21.43
CA VAL A 7 54.46 11.33 -21.54
C VAL A 7 53.29 11.96 -20.77
N THR A 8 52.33 12.50 -21.52
CA THR A 8 51.11 13.06 -20.92
C THR A 8 50.13 11.92 -20.70
N THR A 9 49.99 11.48 -19.46
CA THR A 9 48.99 10.45 -19.07
C THR A 9 47.64 11.13 -18.90
N LEU A 10 46.72 10.93 -19.84
CA LEU A 10 45.32 11.32 -19.68
C LEU A 10 44.66 10.36 -18.70
N PHE A 11 44.35 10.85 -17.52
CA PHE A 11 43.41 10.17 -16.60
C PHE A 11 41.97 10.47 -17.02
N THR A 12 41.35 9.56 -17.75
CA THR A 12 39.90 9.58 -17.98
C THR A 12 39.22 9.11 -16.69
N SER A 13 38.72 10.07 -15.91
CA SER A 13 37.86 9.79 -14.75
C SER A 13 36.51 9.33 -15.25
N LEU A 14 36.26 8.02 -15.16
CA LEU A 14 34.99 7.41 -15.46
C LEU A 14 34.07 7.61 -14.23
N CYS A 15 33.26 8.68 -14.21
CA CYS A 15 32.22 8.87 -13.24
C CYS A 15 31.13 7.81 -13.43
N PHE A 16 31.16 6.75 -12.63
CA PHE A 16 30.01 5.86 -12.48
C PHE A 16 28.90 6.62 -11.75
N LEU A 17 27.93 7.13 -12.50
CA LEU A 17 26.62 7.51 -11.97
C LEU A 17 25.90 6.23 -11.57
N ALA A 18 26.03 5.84 -10.31
CA ALA A 18 25.16 4.86 -9.70
C ALA A 18 23.75 5.49 -9.61
N ALA A 19 22.92 5.23 -10.62
CA ALA A 19 21.51 5.50 -10.52
C ALA A 19 20.95 4.53 -9.45
N GLY A 20 20.92 5.00 -8.21
CA GLY A 20 20.23 4.31 -7.13
C GLY A 20 18.76 4.20 -7.51
N ALA A 21 18.28 3.01 -7.87
CA ALA A 21 16.86 2.75 -7.93
C ALA A 21 16.30 2.98 -6.53
N ALA A 22 15.59 4.09 -6.35
CA ALA A 22 14.83 4.33 -5.13
C ALA A 22 13.69 3.30 -5.11
N PHE A 23 13.91 2.19 -4.43
CA PHE A 23 12.82 1.27 -4.10
C PHE A 23 11.89 2.01 -3.15
N ALA A 24 10.60 2.02 -3.46
CA ALA A 24 9.60 2.50 -2.52
C ALA A 24 9.74 1.71 -1.21
N ALA A 25 9.81 2.42 -0.09
CA ALA A 25 9.88 1.75 1.21
C ALA A 25 8.59 0.97 1.47
N ASP A 26 8.72 -0.22 2.05
CA ASP A 26 7.56 -0.98 2.50
C ASP A 26 6.82 -0.24 3.62
N THR A 27 5.52 -0.53 3.72
CA THR A 27 4.70 -0.09 4.86
C THR A 27 5.26 -0.68 6.16
N PRO A 28 5.06 -0.02 7.31
CA PRO A 28 5.43 -0.58 8.60
C PRO A 28 4.89 -2.00 8.80
N THR A 29 5.58 -2.81 9.59
CA THR A 29 5.09 -4.14 10.00
C THR A 29 4.05 -4.06 11.11
N GLU A 30 3.91 -2.89 11.73
CA GLU A 30 2.92 -2.59 12.76
C GLU A 30 1.79 -1.74 12.19
N ALA A 31 0.58 -1.96 12.70
CA ALA A 31 -0.58 -1.17 12.32
C ALA A 31 -0.47 0.28 12.85
N PRO A 32 -1.07 1.26 12.14
CA PRO A 32 -1.18 2.62 12.66
C PRO A 32 -1.99 2.65 13.97
N LYS A 33 -1.81 3.73 14.73
CA LYS A 33 -2.55 3.94 15.97
C LYS A 33 -4.08 3.87 15.74
N GLY A 34 -4.77 3.08 16.55
CA GLY A 34 -6.22 2.88 16.44
C GLY A 34 -6.65 1.86 15.39
N VAL A 35 -5.70 1.16 14.78
CA VAL A 35 -5.95 0.12 13.78
C VAL A 35 -5.40 -1.22 14.28
N VAL A 36 -6.06 -2.31 13.94
CA VAL A 36 -5.63 -3.67 14.28
C VAL A 36 -5.07 -4.37 13.05
N LEU A 37 -3.82 -4.83 13.11
CA LEU A 37 -3.23 -5.68 12.07
C LEU A 37 -3.87 -7.06 12.11
N VAL A 38 -4.25 -7.60 10.95
CA VAL A 38 -4.91 -8.90 10.84
C VAL A 38 -4.30 -9.75 9.72
N ASP A 39 -4.38 -11.07 9.89
CA ASP A 39 -4.03 -12.06 8.88
C ASP A 39 -5.28 -12.51 8.08
N ALA A 40 -5.07 -13.35 7.07
CA ALA A 40 -6.14 -13.85 6.21
C ALA A 40 -7.22 -14.62 6.97
N LYS A 41 -6.85 -15.39 7.99
CA LYS A 41 -7.80 -16.13 8.84
C LYS A 41 -8.72 -15.17 9.58
N LYS A 42 -8.13 -14.12 10.17
CA LYS A 42 -8.89 -13.10 10.87
C LYS A 42 -9.80 -12.30 9.94
N VAL A 43 -9.37 -12.04 8.71
CA VAL A 43 -10.23 -11.42 7.68
C VAL A 43 -11.48 -12.28 7.42
N GLN A 44 -11.32 -13.60 7.24
CA GLN A 44 -12.46 -14.52 7.04
C GLN A 44 -13.43 -14.52 8.24
N GLU A 45 -12.90 -14.54 9.46
CA GLU A 45 -13.72 -14.46 10.69
C GLU A 45 -14.48 -13.13 10.77
N LEU A 46 -13.81 -12.01 10.48
CA LEU A 46 -14.42 -10.69 10.47
C LEU A 46 -15.52 -10.58 9.41
N GLN A 47 -15.25 -11.09 8.20
CA GLN A 47 -16.22 -11.11 7.10
C GLN A 47 -17.47 -11.94 7.46
N ALA A 48 -17.27 -13.14 8.02
CA ALA A 48 -18.38 -13.97 8.50
C ALA A 48 -19.18 -13.29 9.61
N GLY A 49 -18.54 -12.45 10.41
CA GLY A 49 -19.16 -11.60 11.44
C GLY A 49 -19.74 -10.28 10.94
N GLY A 50 -19.87 -10.08 9.61
CA GLY A 50 -20.50 -8.91 9.00
C GLY A 50 -19.59 -7.69 8.82
N ALA A 51 -18.26 -7.85 8.90
CA ALA A 51 -17.35 -6.77 8.58
C ALA A 51 -17.39 -6.42 7.09
N THR A 52 -17.25 -5.12 6.78
CA THR A 52 -17.08 -4.66 5.40
C THR A 52 -15.62 -4.84 4.98
N ILE A 53 -15.41 -5.55 3.89
CA ILE A 53 -14.09 -5.79 3.31
C ILE A 53 -13.88 -4.78 2.19
N VAL A 54 -12.81 -3.99 2.27
CA VAL A 54 -12.57 -2.82 1.41
C VAL A 54 -11.27 -2.98 0.63
N ASP A 55 -11.40 -3.06 -0.68
CA ASP A 55 -10.28 -3.02 -1.60
C ASP A 55 -9.92 -1.57 -1.93
N THR A 56 -8.72 -1.16 -1.56
CA THR A 56 -8.22 0.19 -1.78
C THR A 56 -7.35 0.33 -3.03
N ARG A 57 -7.22 -0.74 -3.83
CA ARG A 57 -6.51 -0.75 -5.10
C ARG A 57 -7.26 0.09 -6.14
N LYS A 58 -6.65 0.26 -7.32
CA LYS A 58 -7.33 0.90 -8.47
C LYS A 58 -8.60 0.13 -8.84
N ALA A 59 -9.58 0.84 -9.37
CA ALA A 59 -10.82 0.23 -9.87
C ALA A 59 -10.55 -0.84 -10.96
N SER A 60 -9.54 -0.66 -11.81
CA SER A 60 -9.14 -1.66 -12.80
C SER A 60 -8.65 -2.96 -12.15
N GLU A 61 -7.82 -2.88 -11.11
CA GLU A 61 -7.33 -4.05 -10.37
C GLU A 61 -8.45 -4.77 -9.61
N PHE A 62 -9.42 -4.03 -9.10
CA PHE A 62 -10.63 -4.60 -8.52
C PHE A 62 -11.43 -5.38 -9.56
N GLY A 63 -11.59 -4.82 -10.76
CA GLY A 63 -12.30 -5.47 -11.89
C GLY A 63 -11.60 -6.71 -12.44
N GLU A 64 -10.28 -6.85 -12.25
CA GLU A 64 -9.51 -8.05 -12.57
C GLU A 64 -9.69 -9.18 -11.54
N GLY A 65 -10.28 -8.89 -10.40
CA GLY A 65 -10.58 -9.81 -9.31
C GLY A 65 -10.16 -9.29 -7.95
N SER A 66 -11.01 -9.55 -6.96
CA SER A 66 -10.82 -9.11 -5.58
C SER A 66 -11.17 -10.21 -4.58
N ILE A 67 -10.99 -9.95 -3.29
CA ILE A 67 -11.52 -10.81 -2.22
C ILE A 67 -13.02 -10.85 -2.36
N LYS A 68 -13.59 -12.06 -2.39
CA LYS A 68 -15.04 -12.25 -2.54
C LYS A 68 -15.82 -11.45 -1.49
N GLY A 69 -16.80 -10.65 -1.93
CA GLY A 69 -17.62 -9.79 -1.09
C GLY A 69 -16.96 -8.46 -0.70
N ALA A 70 -15.81 -8.12 -1.28
CA ALA A 70 -15.18 -6.83 -1.07
C ALA A 70 -15.89 -5.73 -1.86
N ILE A 71 -15.88 -4.51 -1.32
CA ILE A 71 -16.26 -3.31 -2.05
C ILE A 71 -15.04 -2.53 -2.51
N SER A 72 -15.15 -1.86 -3.67
CA SER A 72 -14.06 -1.03 -4.21
C SER A 72 -14.17 0.40 -3.69
N VAL A 73 -13.18 0.80 -2.90
CA VAL A 73 -12.98 2.21 -2.48
C VAL A 73 -11.52 2.57 -2.73
N PRO A 74 -11.17 2.94 -3.98
CA PRO A 74 -9.80 3.25 -4.34
C PRO A 74 -9.21 4.39 -3.52
N TYR A 75 -7.93 4.27 -3.17
CA TYR A 75 -7.15 5.36 -2.63
C TYR A 75 -6.34 6.01 -3.76
N ASP A 76 -6.58 7.27 -4.06
CA ASP A 76 -5.96 8.04 -5.13
C ASP A 76 -5.12 9.21 -4.57
N PRO A 77 -4.10 9.67 -5.28
CA PRO A 77 -3.61 9.21 -6.58
C PRO A 77 -2.64 8.01 -6.46
N GLU A 78 -2.39 7.36 -7.58
CA GLU A 78 -1.45 6.23 -7.69
C GLU A 78 -0.05 6.55 -7.16
N LYS A 79 0.44 7.76 -7.41
CA LYS A 79 1.74 8.22 -6.92
C LYS A 79 1.86 8.09 -5.40
N SER A 80 0.81 8.43 -4.68
CA SER A 80 0.74 8.33 -3.22
C SER A 80 0.78 6.88 -2.71
N ALA A 81 0.51 5.89 -3.55
CA ALA A 81 0.59 4.48 -3.17
C ALA A 81 2.00 3.99 -2.81
N LYS A 82 3.03 4.78 -3.11
CA LYS A 82 4.44 4.45 -2.88
C LYS A 82 5.11 5.35 -1.84
N GLU A 83 4.36 6.24 -1.23
CA GLU A 83 4.87 7.24 -0.29
C GLU A 83 4.13 7.16 1.04
N ALA A 84 4.85 7.27 2.15
CA ALA A 84 4.28 7.24 3.49
C ALA A 84 3.43 8.48 3.84
N GLY A 85 3.75 9.64 3.21
CA GLY A 85 3.08 10.90 3.47
C GLY A 85 1.63 10.93 2.97
N PHE A 86 0.74 11.50 3.76
CA PHE A 86 -0.65 11.79 3.38
C PHE A 86 -0.80 13.30 3.12
N ASP A 87 -1.28 13.67 1.92
CA ASP A 87 -1.62 15.04 1.58
C ASP A 87 -3.14 15.14 1.32
N PRO A 88 -3.92 15.72 2.25
CA PRO A 88 -5.36 15.81 2.12
C PRO A 88 -5.83 16.68 0.94
N LYS A 89 -4.93 17.45 0.32
CA LYS A 89 -5.24 18.24 -0.86
C LYS A 89 -5.16 17.43 -2.14
N VAL A 90 -4.37 16.37 -2.14
CA VAL A 90 -4.08 15.53 -3.31
C VAL A 90 -4.68 14.15 -3.16
N ASP A 91 -4.49 13.54 -1.99
CA ASP A 91 -4.95 12.18 -1.70
C ASP A 91 -6.46 12.14 -1.51
N LYS A 92 -7.12 11.20 -2.18
CA LYS A 92 -8.57 11.04 -2.15
C LYS A 92 -8.93 9.63 -1.70
N PHE A 93 -9.80 9.56 -0.72
CA PHE A 93 -10.41 8.33 -0.24
C PHE A 93 -11.88 8.59 0.08
N ASP A 94 -12.77 7.99 -0.70
CA ASP A 94 -14.21 8.27 -0.62
C ASP A 94 -14.87 7.52 0.54
N MET A 95 -14.83 8.10 1.71
CA MET A 95 -15.48 7.54 2.91
C MET A 95 -17.01 7.48 2.83
N SER A 96 -17.65 8.17 1.87
CA SER A 96 -19.12 8.11 1.72
C SER A 96 -19.62 6.73 1.27
N LYS A 97 -18.73 5.91 0.71
CA LYS A 97 -19.00 4.52 0.33
C LYS A 97 -18.92 3.53 1.48
N LEU A 98 -18.47 3.98 2.64
CA LEU A 98 -18.25 3.14 3.81
C LEU A 98 -19.48 3.16 4.73
N PRO A 99 -19.70 2.12 5.53
CA PRO A 99 -20.74 2.11 6.55
C PRO A 99 -20.42 3.12 7.67
N ASN A 100 -21.29 3.19 8.66
CA ASN A 100 -21.10 4.09 9.81
C ASN A 100 -19.81 3.78 10.60
N LYS A 101 -19.42 4.71 11.47
CA LYS A 101 -18.15 4.65 12.21
C LYS A 101 -18.07 3.55 13.28
N ASP A 102 -19.17 2.91 13.62
CA ASP A 102 -19.24 1.78 14.56
C ASP A 102 -19.10 0.42 13.85
N ALA A 103 -19.13 0.40 12.51
CA ALA A 103 -18.98 -0.81 11.73
C ALA A 103 -17.53 -1.32 11.74
N LYS A 104 -17.37 -2.63 11.61
CA LYS A 104 -16.07 -3.28 11.40
C LYS A 104 -15.66 -3.13 9.94
N ILE A 105 -14.48 -2.58 9.70
CA ILE A 105 -13.95 -2.35 8.35
C ILE A 105 -12.58 -2.97 8.24
N VAL A 106 -12.38 -3.83 7.24
CA VAL A 106 -11.07 -4.42 6.90
C VAL A 106 -10.58 -3.76 5.61
N LEU A 107 -9.39 -3.18 5.65
CA LEU A 107 -8.75 -2.53 4.51
C LEU A 107 -7.60 -3.38 3.99
N PHE A 108 -7.47 -3.53 2.69
CA PHE A 108 -6.36 -4.23 2.05
C PHE A 108 -5.98 -3.63 0.69
N CYS A 109 -4.78 -3.98 0.19
CA CYS A 109 -4.33 -3.70 -1.17
C CYS A 109 -3.36 -4.78 -1.68
N ASN A 110 -2.23 -4.40 -2.33
CA ASN A 110 -1.23 -5.30 -2.91
C ASN A 110 -0.02 -5.49 -2.00
N ALA A 111 -0.17 -6.15 -0.86
CA ALA A 111 0.92 -6.47 0.08
C ALA A 111 1.66 -5.26 0.68
N GLY A 112 2.78 -5.51 1.34
CA GLY A 112 3.50 -4.54 2.16
C GLY A 112 4.11 -3.34 1.44
N SER A 113 4.35 -3.42 0.14
CA SER A 113 4.87 -2.30 -0.66
C SER A 113 3.77 -1.29 -1.08
N CYS A 114 2.50 -1.61 -0.84
CA CYS A 114 1.37 -0.75 -1.21
C CYS A 114 0.87 0.07 -0.02
N TRP A 115 1.06 1.37 -0.06
CA TRP A 115 0.66 2.30 1.01
C TRP A 115 -0.83 2.65 1.03
N LYS A 116 -1.59 2.29 0.00
CA LYS A 116 -3.02 2.67 -0.13
C LYS A 116 -3.85 2.23 1.06
N SER A 117 -3.79 0.95 1.44
CA SER A 117 -4.55 0.42 2.56
C SER A 117 -4.06 0.93 3.92
N TYR A 118 -2.74 1.12 4.09
CA TYR A 118 -2.17 1.72 5.29
C TYR A 118 -2.68 3.16 5.50
N LYS A 119 -2.60 3.99 4.46
CA LYS A 119 -3.07 5.38 4.49
C LYS A 119 -4.57 5.48 4.69
N SER A 120 -5.36 4.62 4.02
CA SER A 120 -6.80 4.53 4.26
C SER A 120 -7.12 4.20 5.71
N ALA A 121 -6.36 3.29 6.33
CA ALA A 121 -6.52 2.95 7.74
C ALA A 121 -6.23 4.14 8.66
N VAL A 122 -5.17 4.91 8.39
CA VAL A 122 -4.85 6.15 9.10
C VAL A 122 -5.99 7.16 8.96
N VAL A 123 -6.51 7.34 7.74
CA VAL A 123 -7.62 8.27 7.46
C VAL A 123 -8.86 7.87 8.26
N LEU A 124 -9.24 6.59 8.26
CA LEU A 124 -10.42 6.13 8.99
C LEU A 124 -10.26 6.31 10.49
N ALA A 125 -9.13 5.89 11.07
CA ALA A 125 -8.87 6.04 12.49
C ALA A 125 -8.90 7.52 12.92
N SER A 126 -8.31 8.41 12.12
CA SER A 126 -8.31 9.86 12.36
C SER A 126 -9.69 10.50 12.24
N ASN A 127 -10.61 9.88 11.49
CA ASN A 127 -11.99 10.33 11.34
C ASN A 127 -12.98 9.66 12.29
N GLY A 128 -12.48 8.95 13.31
CA GLY A 128 -13.28 8.40 14.40
C GLY A 128 -13.98 7.07 14.09
N TYR A 129 -13.53 6.34 13.10
CA TYR A 129 -13.94 4.94 12.91
C TYR A 129 -13.34 4.09 14.02
N LYS A 130 -14.18 3.31 14.71
CA LYS A 130 -13.80 2.63 15.97
C LYS A 130 -13.20 1.24 15.76
N HIS A 131 -13.53 0.57 14.65
CA HIS A 131 -13.20 -0.82 14.41
C HIS A 131 -12.53 -0.99 13.04
N VAL A 132 -11.29 -0.45 12.91
CA VAL A 132 -10.50 -0.48 11.69
C VAL A 132 -9.49 -1.60 11.77
N PHE A 133 -9.48 -2.47 10.76
CA PHE A 133 -8.57 -3.59 10.62
C PHE A 133 -7.76 -3.43 9.33
N TRP A 134 -6.49 -3.77 9.38
CA TRP A 134 -5.60 -3.69 8.24
C TRP A 134 -5.02 -5.06 7.90
N TYR A 135 -5.36 -5.55 6.71
CA TYR A 135 -4.78 -6.76 6.14
C TYR A 135 -3.62 -6.39 5.22
N ARG A 136 -2.41 -6.31 5.83
CA ARG A 136 -1.18 -5.84 5.19
C ARG A 136 -0.77 -6.71 4.00
N GLU A 137 -0.90 -8.04 4.14
CA GLU A 137 -0.45 -9.01 3.14
C GLU A 137 -1.34 -9.00 1.88
N GLY A 138 -2.57 -8.57 1.97
CA GLY A 138 -3.47 -8.25 0.87
C GLY A 138 -3.74 -9.37 -0.13
N VAL A 139 -4.07 -8.97 -1.36
CA VAL A 139 -4.48 -9.89 -2.43
C VAL A 139 -3.46 -10.98 -2.75
N PRO A 140 -2.13 -10.74 -2.78
CA PRO A 140 -1.17 -11.79 -3.06
C PRO A 140 -1.20 -12.95 -2.06
N ASP A 141 -1.29 -12.67 -0.76
CA ASP A 141 -1.39 -13.68 0.28
C ASP A 141 -2.72 -14.43 0.20
N TRP A 142 -3.84 -13.70 -0.05
CA TRP A 142 -5.15 -14.30 -0.22
C TRP A 142 -5.19 -15.31 -1.36
N LYS A 143 -4.62 -14.95 -2.51
CA LYS A 143 -4.47 -15.83 -3.68
C LYS A 143 -3.56 -17.02 -3.40
N ALA A 144 -2.42 -16.81 -2.75
CA ALA A 144 -1.49 -17.89 -2.40
C ALA A 144 -2.13 -18.95 -1.47
N ARG A 145 -3.05 -18.52 -0.61
CA ARG A 145 -3.85 -19.39 0.26
C ARG A 145 -5.05 -20.02 -0.46
N LYS A 146 -5.27 -19.71 -1.73
CA LYS A 146 -6.41 -20.20 -2.55
C LYS A 146 -7.77 -19.88 -1.90
N LEU A 147 -7.87 -18.72 -1.26
CA LEU A 147 -9.11 -18.25 -0.63
C LEU A 147 -10.08 -17.66 -1.67
N PRO A 148 -11.39 -17.57 -1.37
CA PRO A 148 -12.40 -17.18 -2.35
C PRO A 148 -12.15 -15.78 -2.94
N MET A 149 -12.18 -15.71 -4.26
CA MET A 149 -12.07 -14.49 -5.08
C MET A 149 -13.37 -14.30 -5.90
N GLU A 150 -13.61 -13.07 -6.34
CA GLU A 150 -14.63 -12.73 -7.34
C GLU A 150 -14.11 -11.66 -8.29
#